data_d7dd1151681cd794256ff1abc4ab3793
#
_entry.id   d7dd1151681cd794256ff1abc4ab3793
#
_cell.length_a   1.000
_cell.length_b   1.000
_cell.length_c   1.000
_cell.angle_alpha   90.00
_cell.angle_beta   90.00
_cell.angle_gamma   90.00
#
_symmetry.space_group_name_H-M   'P 1'
#
loop_
_entity.id
_entity.type
_entity.pdbx_description
1 polymer ?
#
loop_
_entity_poly.entity_id
_entity_poly.type
_entity_poly.pdbx_seq_one_letter_code
_entity_poly.pdbx_strand_id
1 'polypeptide(L)'
;MQLSQIAQKSGVAAAGFVVAGMLAAAPALADPEGLDFGQKAEIPSPGGAIDYTVSTLEPSGHNDGVWYSDVTARAVSGSPTPNIADFNARAVNSSTYAVMKGDKPDGLPNQPLTAGSQATGRIYFDVRSGTAPDSVVYRDAGGTDRVVWKD
;
A
#
# COMPACT_ATOMS: atom_id res chain seq x y z
N MET A 1 5.02 -71.04 -40.66
CA MET A 1 4.72 -69.59 -40.90
C MET A 1 3.94 -69.08 -39.75
N GLN A 2 4.56 -68.31 -38.94
CA GLN A 2 3.94 -67.72 -37.76
C GLN A 2 3.45 -66.31 -38.12
N LEU A 3 2.17 -66.11 -38.16
CA LEU A 3 1.59 -64.80 -38.30
C LEU A 3 1.45 -64.20 -36.91
N SER A 4 2.35 -63.34 -36.59
CA SER A 4 2.25 -62.53 -35.38
C SER A 4 1.12 -61.55 -35.54
N GLN A 5 0.06 -61.74 -34.83
CA GLN A 5 -0.98 -60.77 -34.69
C GLN A 5 -0.52 -59.70 -33.68
N ILE A 6 -0.23 -58.53 -34.20
CA ILE A 6 -0.03 -57.38 -33.35
C ILE A 6 -1.40 -56.84 -32.94
N ALA A 7 -1.76 -57.12 -31.73
CA ALA A 7 -2.92 -56.51 -31.11
C ALA A 7 -2.66 -55.03 -30.90
N GLN A 8 -3.21 -54.19 -31.75
CA GLN A 8 -3.28 -52.77 -31.48
C GLN A 8 -4.30 -52.57 -30.37
N LYS A 9 -3.80 -52.31 -29.18
CA LYS A 9 -4.62 -51.74 -28.13
C LYS A 9 -4.87 -50.27 -28.47
N SER A 10 -6.04 -49.99 -28.97
CA SER A 10 -6.55 -48.61 -29.06
C SER A 10 -6.82 -48.15 -27.66
N GLY A 11 -5.83 -47.46 -27.09
CA GLY A 11 -6.04 -46.68 -25.85
C GLY A 11 -6.91 -45.50 -26.16
N VAL A 12 -8.17 -45.58 -25.84
CA VAL A 12 -9.01 -44.39 -25.77
C VAL A 12 -8.48 -43.53 -24.62
N ALA A 13 -7.67 -42.55 -24.93
CA ALA A 13 -7.36 -41.49 -23.98
C ALA A 13 -8.65 -40.69 -23.78
N ALA A 14 -9.40 -41.02 -22.75
CA ALA A 14 -10.41 -40.16 -22.22
C ALA A 14 -9.67 -38.87 -21.73
N ALA A 15 -9.68 -37.86 -22.55
CA ALA A 15 -9.33 -36.52 -22.10
C ALA A 15 -10.36 -36.10 -21.08
N GLY A 16 -10.08 -36.44 -19.82
CA GLY A 16 -10.78 -35.85 -18.71
C GLY A 16 -10.47 -34.37 -18.73
N PHE A 17 -11.38 -33.55 -19.23
CA PHE A 17 -11.43 -32.17 -18.92
C PHE A 17 -11.69 -32.07 -17.41
N VAL A 18 -10.63 -32.02 -16.64
CA VAL A 18 -10.70 -31.44 -15.30
C VAL A 18 -10.96 -29.96 -15.55
N VAL A 19 -12.22 -29.60 -15.55
CA VAL A 19 -12.60 -28.23 -15.28
C VAL A 19 -12.15 -28.02 -13.84
N ALA A 20 -10.91 -27.62 -13.67
CA ALA A 20 -10.48 -26.98 -12.44
C ALA A 20 -11.38 -25.76 -12.34
N GLY A 21 -12.48 -25.90 -11.61
CA GLY A 21 -13.21 -24.75 -11.14
C GLY A 21 -12.20 -23.90 -10.43
N MET A 22 -11.75 -22.81 -11.07
CA MET A 22 -11.13 -21.74 -10.37
C MET A 22 -12.20 -21.21 -9.42
N LEU A 23 -12.27 -21.81 -8.25
CA LEU A 23 -12.71 -21.07 -7.11
C LEU A 23 -11.77 -19.88 -7.07
N ALA A 24 -12.22 -18.77 -7.59
CA ALA A 24 -11.61 -17.50 -7.27
C ALA A 24 -11.77 -17.39 -5.76
N ALA A 25 -10.78 -17.89 -5.03
CA ALA A 25 -10.64 -17.56 -3.64
C ALA A 25 -10.64 -16.03 -3.65
N ALA A 26 -11.64 -15.43 -3.01
CA ALA A 26 -11.59 -14.02 -2.70
C ALA A 26 -10.20 -13.80 -2.12
N PRO A 27 -9.41 -12.83 -2.63
CA PRO A 27 -8.09 -12.60 -2.08
C PRO A 27 -8.29 -12.45 -0.59
N ALA A 28 -7.74 -13.37 0.19
CA ALA A 28 -7.66 -13.20 1.62
C ALA A 28 -7.08 -11.81 1.79
N LEU A 29 -7.73 -10.95 2.58
CA LEU A 29 -7.21 -9.63 2.89
C LEU A 29 -5.80 -9.88 3.40
N ALA A 30 -4.80 -9.62 2.55
CA ALA A 30 -3.42 -9.79 2.93
C ALA A 30 -3.18 -8.84 4.11
N ASP A 31 -2.54 -9.31 5.15
CA ASP A 31 -2.10 -8.44 6.23
C ASP A 31 -1.30 -7.29 5.62
N PRO A 32 -1.46 -6.06 6.14
CA PRO A 32 -0.70 -4.94 5.64
C PRO A 32 0.79 -5.20 5.77
N GLU A 33 1.56 -4.76 4.80
CA GLU A 33 3.01 -4.81 4.86
C GLU A 33 3.50 -3.98 6.06
N GLY A 34 4.22 -4.61 6.98
CA GLY A 34 4.85 -3.93 8.12
C GLY A 34 6.26 -3.50 7.76
N LEU A 35 6.55 -2.22 7.87
CA LEU A 35 7.85 -1.60 7.58
C LEU A 35 8.31 -0.75 8.76
N ASP A 36 9.63 -0.66 8.93
CA ASP A 36 10.20 0.34 9.82
C ASP A 36 10.08 1.73 9.20
N PHE A 37 10.02 2.77 10.02
CA PHE A 37 10.12 4.14 9.52
C PHE A 37 11.40 4.33 8.71
N GLY A 38 11.31 5.07 7.61
CA GLY A 38 12.41 5.26 6.69
C GLY A 38 12.53 4.20 5.59
N GLN A 39 11.83 3.09 5.70
CA GLN A 39 11.73 2.11 4.62
C GLN A 39 10.70 2.55 3.58
N LYS A 40 10.92 2.14 2.33
CA LYS A 40 10.01 2.50 1.24
C LYS A 40 9.04 1.38 0.92
N ALA A 41 7.83 1.77 0.56
CA ALA A 41 6.81 0.88 0.00
C ALA A 41 6.42 1.35 -1.40
N GLU A 42 6.37 0.42 -2.35
CA GLU A 42 5.82 0.68 -3.67
C GLU A 42 4.32 0.45 -3.65
N ILE A 43 3.58 1.48 -4.02
CA ILE A 43 2.11 1.46 -4.00
C ILE A 43 1.59 1.76 -5.40
N PRO A 44 0.78 0.84 -5.98
CA PRO A 44 0.06 1.12 -7.20
C PRO A 44 -0.89 2.31 -7.00
N SER A 45 -0.85 3.25 -7.92
CA SER A 45 -1.67 4.46 -7.90
C SER A 45 -2.29 4.70 -9.25
N PRO A 46 -3.41 5.40 -9.36
CA PRO A 46 -3.93 5.83 -10.64
C PRO A 46 -2.85 6.58 -11.42
N GLY A 47 -2.60 6.13 -12.64
CA GLY A 47 -1.57 6.71 -13.51
C GLY A 47 -0.17 6.11 -13.36
N GLY A 48 0.07 5.16 -12.45
CA GLY A 48 1.36 4.49 -12.31
C GLY A 48 1.59 3.88 -10.93
N ALA A 49 2.82 3.95 -10.44
CA ALA A 49 3.19 3.48 -9.11
C ALA A 49 4.07 4.53 -8.40
N ILE A 50 3.95 4.58 -7.09
CA ILE A 50 4.69 5.50 -6.23
C ILE A 50 5.41 4.69 -5.14
N ASP A 51 6.70 4.97 -4.95
CA ASP A 51 7.43 4.60 -3.74
C ASP A 51 7.22 5.66 -2.68
N TYR A 52 6.67 5.28 -1.54
CA TYR A 52 6.57 6.14 -0.37
C TYR A 52 7.59 5.76 0.69
N THR A 53 8.25 6.76 1.24
CA THR A 53 9.08 6.65 2.43
C THR A 53 8.53 7.58 3.50
N VAL A 54 8.28 7.05 4.68
CA VAL A 54 7.66 7.77 5.79
C VAL A 54 8.64 7.83 6.95
N SER A 55 8.88 9.03 7.49
CA SER A 55 9.72 9.22 8.67
C SER A 55 8.97 8.92 9.96
N THR A 56 9.70 8.85 11.06
CA THR A 56 9.13 8.79 12.41
C THR A 56 8.14 9.94 12.63
N LEU A 57 7.12 9.65 13.42
CA LEU A 57 6.14 10.65 13.86
C LEU A 57 6.74 11.57 14.92
N GLU A 58 6.51 12.85 14.75
CA GLU A 58 6.98 13.88 15.69
C GLU A 58 5.85 14.85 16.04
N PRO A 59 5.80 15.35 17.29
CA PRO A 59 4.88 16.43 17.64
C PRO A 59 5.31 17.74 16.96
N SER A 60 4.35 18.59 16.61
CA SER A 60 4.61 19.86 15.92
C SER A 60 5.49 20.84 16.72
N GLY A 61 5.57 20.65 18.03
CA GLY A 61 6.30 21.52 18.95
C GLY A 61 5.53 22.77 19.39
N HIS A 62 4.29 22.97 18.92
CA HIS A 62 3.47 24.13 19.27
C HIS A 62 2.45 23.89 20.38
N ASN A 63 2.50 22.72 21.04
CA ASN A 63 1.51 22.28 22.04
C ASN A 63 0.06 22.32 21.54
N ASP A 64 -0.12 22.18 20.24
CA ASP A 64 -1.42 22.22 19.57
C ASP A 64 -2.05 20.84 19.39
N GLY A 65 -1.35 19.78 19.81
CA GLY A 65 -1.77 18.39 19.64
C GLY A 65 -1.64 17.89 18.23
N VAL A 66 -0.89 18.60 17.37
CA VAL A 66 -0.62 18.20 16.00
C VAL A 66 0.68 17.40 15.95
N TRP A 67 0.64 16.30 15.21
CA TRP A 67 1.80 15.45 14.90
C TRP A 67 2.06 15.46 13.40
N TYR A 68 3.27 15.21 13.01
CA TYR A 68 3.63 15.14 11.59
C TYR A 68 4.63 14.03 11.30
N SER A 69 4.72 13.67 10.05
CA SER A 69 5.76 12.82 9.47
C SER A 69 6.21 13.42 8.16
N ASP A 70 7.49 13.34 7.87
CA ASP A 70 8.02 13.68 6.54
C ASP A 70 7.80 12.51 5.60
N VAL A 71 7.24 12.77 4.44
CA VAL A 71 6.95 11.79 3.42
C VAL A 71 7.68 12.13 2.14
N THR A 72 8.38 11.16 1.58
CA THR A 72 8.94 11.25 0.24
C THR A 72 8.13 10.35 -0.68
N ALA A 73 7.60 10.92 -1.75
CA ALA A 73 6.91 10.21 -2.81
C ALA A 73 7.75 10.26 -4.08
N ARG A 74 8.08 9.09 -4.63
CA ARG A 74 8.82 8.96 -5.89
C ARG A 74 8.00 8.20 -6.91
N ALA A 75 7.77 8.76 -8.07
CA ALA A 75 7.13 8.03 -9.15
C ALA A 75 8.06 6.95 -9.71
N VAL A 76 7.61 5.70 -9.67
CA VAL A 76 8.32 4.55 -10.22
C VAL A 76 7.98 4.38 -11.69
N SER A 77 6.72 4.59 -12.04
CA SER A 77 6.21 4.45 -13.39
C SER A 77 5.05 5.41 -13.64
N GLY A 78 4.84 5.75 -14.90
CA GLY A 78 3.72 6.61 -15.31
C GLY A 78 3.84 8.04 -14.82
N SER A 79 2.71 8.65 -14.52
CA SER A 79 2.60 10.00 -13.98
C SER A 79 1.59 10.04 -12.82
N PRO A 80 1.85 9.30 -11.74
CA PRO A 80 0.95 9.22 -10.61
C PRO A 80 0.95 10.51 -9.80
N THR A 81 -0.17 10.76 -9.11
CA THR A 81 -0.30 11.88 -8.16
C THR A 81 -0.32 11.35 -6.74
N PRO A 82 0.57 11.80 -5.85
CA PRO A 82 0.50 11.44 -4.43
C PRO A 82 -0.82 11.88 -3.81
N ASN A 83 -1.43 11.02 -3.01
CA ASN A 83 -2.67 11.32 -2.31
C ASN A 83 -2.47 11.19 -0.80
N ILE A 84 -2.38 12.32 -0.11
CA ILE A 84 -2.19 12.35 1.34
C ILE A 84 -3.42 11.84 2.11
N ALA A 85 -4.61 11.89 1.52
CA ALA A 85 -5.84 11.45 2.18
C ALA A 85 -5.86 9.94 2.49
N ASP A 86 -5.00 9.18 1.84
CA ASP A 86 -4.88 7.73 2.05
C ASP A 86 -4.01 7.37 3.28
N PHE A 87 -3.35 8.35 3.88
CA PHE A 87 -2.56 8.16 5.09
C PHE A 87 -3.38 8.44 6.35
N ASN A 88 -3.10 7.72 7.40
CA ASN A 88 -3.57 8.01 8.76
C ASN A 88 -2.50 7.63 9.78
N ALA A 89 -2.54 8.23 10.95
CA ALA A 89 -1.71 7.83 12.08
C ALA A 89 -2.52 6.96 13.04
N ARG A 90 -1.86 6.03 13.69
CA ARG A 90 -2.47 5.17 14.70
C ARG A 90 -1.64 5.15 15.97
N ALA A 91 -2.35 4.97 17.08
CA ALA A 91 -1.75 4.78 18.38
C ALA A 91 -1.88 3.32 18.85
N VAL A 92 -1.10 2.95 19.83
CA VAL A 92 -1.09 1.61 20.44
C VAL A 92 -2.47 1.15 20.90
N ASN A 93 -3.33 2.07 21.33
CA ASN A 93 -4.71 1.80 21.75
C ASN A 93 -5.70 1.70 20.58
N SER A 94 -5.22 1.59 19.34
CA SER A 94 -6.00 1.55 18.10
C SER A 94 -6.74 2.85 17.73
N SER A 95 -6.48 3.95 18.43
CA SER A 95 -6.98 5.26 17.99
C SER A 95 -6.40 5.62 16.63
N THR A 96 -7.24 6.12 15.73
CA THR A 96 -6.87 6.48 14.37
C THR A 96 -7.05 7.98 14.18
N TYR A 97 -6.04 8.61 13.60
CA TYR A 97 -6.03 10.05 13.33
C TYR A 97 -5.90 10.27 11.83
N ALA A 98 -6.90 10.92 11.27
CA ALA A 98 -6.88 11.26 9.85
C ALA A 98 -5.86 12.35 9.57
N VAL A 99 -5.32 12.35 8.35
CA VAL A 99 -4.47 13.42 7.87
C VAL A 99 -5.25 14.74 7.82
N MET A 100 -4.61 15.81 8.25
CA MET A 100 -5.20 17.15 8.16
C MET A 100 -5.21 17.60 6.71
N LYS A 101 -6.39 17.94 6.22
CA LYS A 101 -6.58 18.45 4.86
C LYS A 101 -6.21 19.93 4.78
N GLY A 102 -5.89 20.34 3.57
CA GLY A 102 -5.56 21.71 3.23
C GLY A 102 -4.11 21.89 2.83
N ASP A 103 -3.87 22.92 2.06
CA ASP A 103 -2.54 23.25 1.61
C ASP A 103 -1.69 23.76 2.78
N LYS A 104 -0.60 23.08 3.03
CA LYS A 104 0.42 23.50 3.98
C LYS A 104 1.67 23.91 3.20
N PRO A 105 2.36 24.98 3.60
CA PRO A 105 3.54 25.45 2.88
C PRO A 105 4.64 24.40 2.73
N ASP A 106 4.75 23.52 3.71
CA ASP A 106 5.70 22.41 3.78
C ASP A 106 5.05 21.02 3.56
N GLY A 107 3.78 21.02 3.13
CA GLY A 107 3.02 19.80 2.86
C GLY A 107 3.49 19.07 1.61
N LEU A 108 3.22 17.75 1.57
CA LEU A 108 3.49 16.96 0.38
C LEU A 108 2.64 17.48 -0.79
N PRO A 109 3.26 17.86 -1.92
CA PRO A 109 2.51 18.37 -3.07
C PRO A 109 1.53 17.34 -3.64
N ASN A 110 0.32 17.78 -3.97
CA ASN A 110 -0.68 16.98 -4.66
C ASN A 110 -0.66 17.30 -6.16
N GLN A 111 0.43 16.95 -6.81
CA GLN A 111 0.65 17.17 -8.24
C GLN A 111 1.18 15.90 -8.89
N PRO A 112 0.90 15.66 -10.20
CA PRO A 112 1.45 14.53 -10.92
C PRO A 112 2.98 14.55 -10.88
N LEU A 113 3.58 13.40 -10.60
CA LEU A 113 5.01 13.18 -10.63
C LEU A 113 5.38 12.44 -11.92
N THR A 114 6.35 12.97 -12.64
CA THR A 114 6.93 12.25 -13.78
C THR A 114 7.74 11.06 -13.27
N ALA A 115 7.72 9.92 -13.98
CA ALA A 115 8.51 8.75 -13.64
C ALA A 115 9.98 9.11 -13.35
N GLY A 116 10.48 8.65 -12.21
CA GLY A 116 11.82 8.95 -11.71
C GLY A 116 11.94 10.24 -10.90
N SER A 117 10.94 11.13 -10.92
CA SER A 117 10.94 12.32 -10.07
C SER A 117 10.34 12.02 -8.70
N GLN A 118 10.66 12.87 -7.74
CA GLN A 118 10.17 12.76 -6.37
C GLN A 118 9.72 14.10 -5.81
N ALA A 119 8.84 14.04 -4.82
CA ALA A 119 8.45 15.16 -4.00
C ALA A 119 8.57 14.77 -2.53
N THR A 120 8.96 15.69 -1.70
CA THR A 120 9.03 15.53 -0.25
C THR A 120 8.20 16.59 0.42
N GLY A 121 7.49 16.23 1.47
CA GLY A 121 6.70 17.17 2.25
C GLY A 121 6.17 16.51 3.49
N ARG A 122 5.53 17.30 4.34
CA ARG A 122 4.95 16.83 5.60
C ARG A 122 3.49 16.44 5.43
N ILE A 123 3.10 15.43 6.19
CA ILE A 123 1.71 15.13 6.45
C ILE A 123 1.43 15.34 7.94
N TYR A 124 0.32 15.96 8.24
CA TYR A 124 -0.05 16.37 9.60
C TYR A 124 -1.26 15.60 10.09
N PHE A 125 -1.26 15.26 11.37
CA PHE A 125 -2.33 14.53 12.03
C PHE A 125 -2.84 15.30 13.25
N ASP A 126 -4.14 15.44 13.36
CA ASP A 126 -4.79 16.09 14.50
C ASP A 126 -5.03 15.07 15.62
N VAL A 127 -4.08 14.99 16.53
CA VAL A 127 -4.13 14.07 17.67
C VAL A 127 -4.74 14.73 18.89
N ARG A 128 -4.54 16.04 19.07
CA ARG A 128 -4.98 16.83 20.21
C ARG A 128 -4.68 16.15 21.57
N SER A 129 -5.71 15.84 22.33
CA SER A 129 -5.59 15.18 23.65
C SER A 129 -5.58 13.64 23.58
N GLY A 130 -5.47 13.08 22.37
CA GLY A 130 -5.43 11.64 22.16
C GLY A 130 -4.11 11.00 22.57
N THR A 131 -4.07 9.68 22.51
CA THR A 131 -2.83 8.91 22.69
C THR A 131 -1.86 9.21 21.56
N ALA A 132 -0.58 9.44 21.91
CA ALA A 132 0.47 9.68 20.91
C ALA A 132 0.49 8.57 19.86
N PRO A 133 0.53 8.92 18.57
CA PRO A 133 0.60 7.92 17.53
C PRO A 133 1.98 7.27 17.47
N ASP A 134 2.02 5.99 17.14
CA ASP A 134 3.24 5.18 17.03
C ASP A 134 3.43 4.60 15.62
N SER A 135 2.45 4.78 14.75
CA SER A 135 2.49 4.25 13.39
C SER A 135 1.77 5.14 12.39
N VAL A 136 2.23 5.05 11.13
CA VAL A 136 1.56 5.66 9.98
C VAL A 136 1.09 4.54 9.07
N VAL A 137 -0.15 4.62 8.63
CA VAL A 137 -0.78 3.60 7.80
C VAL A 137 -1.19 4.20 6.47
N TYR A 138 -0.86 3.53 5.38
CA TYR A 138 -1.42 3.79 4.06
C TYR A 138 -2.63 2.87 3.84
N ARG A 139 -3.75 3.46 3.49
CA ARG A 139 -4.99 2.78 3.21
C ARG A 139 -5.41 3.04 1.77
N ASP A 140 -5.78 1.99 1.05
CA ASP A 140 -6.24 2.16 -0.33
C ASP A 140 -7.64 2.81 -0.42
N ALA A 141 -8.07 3.09 -1.64
CA ALA A 141 -9.38 3.70 -1.90
C ALA A 141 -10.55 2.84 -1.41
N GLY A 142 -10.36 1.54 -1.26
CA GLY A 142 -11.35 0.61 -0.70
C GLY A 142 -11.38 0.60 0.83
N GLY A 143 -10.51 1.38 1.49
CA GLY A 143 -10.41 1.42 2.95
C GLY A 143 -9.63 0.26 3.56
N THR A 144 -8.84 -0.46 2.76
CA THR A 144 -7.97 -1.56 3.22
C THR A 144 -6.59 -1.04 3.54
N ASP A 145 -6.08 -1.38 4.73
CA ASP A 145 -4.70 -1.08 5.11
C ASP A 145 -3.74 -1.87 4.23
N ARG A 146 -2.79 -1.19 3.60
CA ARG A 146 -1.80 -1.78 2.70
C ARG A 146 -0.42 -1.82 3.29
N VAL A 147 -0.02 -0.75 3.98
CA VAL A 147 1.31 -0.60 4.56
C VAL A 147 1.18 0.06 5.93
N VAL A 148 1.98 -0.40 6.87
CA VAL A 148 2.11 0.18 8.21
C VAL A 148 3.59 0.44 8.48
N TRP A 149 3.94 1.73 8.66
CA TRP A 149 5.28 2.11 9.13
C TRP A 149 5.24 2.33 10.63
N LYS A 150 6.15 1.72 11.32
CA LYS A 150 6.33 1.83 12.78
C LYS A 150 7.77 1.48 13.18
N ASP A 151 8.16 1.75 14.42
CA ASP A 151 9.40 1.24 15.01
C ASP A 151 9.25 -0.22 15.49
#